data_a4b598a64e62874cb146fd8dd3f7064d
#
_entry.id   a4b598a64e62874cb146fd8dd3f7064d
#
_cell.length_a   1.000
_cell.length_b   1.000
_cell.length_c   1.000
_cell.angle_alpha   90.00
_cell.angle_beta   90.00
_cell.angle_gamma   90.00
#
_symmetry.space_group_name_H-M   'P 1'
#
loop_
_entity.id
_entity.type
_entity.pdbx_description
1 polymer ?
#
loop_
_entity_poly.entity_id
_entity_poly.type
_entity_poly.pdbx_seq_one_letter_code
_entity_poly.pdbx_strand_id
1 'polypeptide(L)'
;MTTLELLKKTQGAWGSLRNLEPEAKNRLLLAMADSLESHSGEILTRNAADMTAAKGRISDVMLDRLKLDKGRVAAMADGIRAVAALPDPVGRVLAEFHRPNGMTIRKVQVPLGLVAIIYESRPNVTSDAAALTIKSGNVCMLRGGKEAAGSARAIVAALKAGIEAAGGNPDIVNIVEDTSRQSANDLMTAAGLVDLLIPRGGAGLIRACVENATVPCIETGTGICHVYVDKTADLDKAVGIIVNAKTSRPSVCNAEEVC
;
A
#
# COMPACT_ATOMS: atom_id res chain seq x y z
N MET A 1 -6.88 12.50 -18.09
CA MET A 1 -6.79 13.35 -16.86
C MET A 1 -5.31 13.46 -16.51
N THR A 2 -4.81 14.66 -16.26
CA THR A 2 -3.43 14.87 -15.81
C THR A 2 -3.25 14.39 -14.37
N THR A 3 -2.00 14.15 -13.94
CA THR A 3 -1.68 13.78 -12.55
C THR A 3 -2.22 14.81 -11.56
N LEU A 4 -2.09 16.10 -11.87
CA LEU A 4 -2.55 17.18 -11.02
C LEU A 4 -4.08 17.24 -10.90
N GLU A 5 -4.81 17.05 -11.99
CA GLU A 5 -6.28 16.97 -11.96
C GLU A 5 -6.76 15.78 -11.12
N LEU A 6 -6.09 14.64 -11.25
CA LEU A 6 -6.41 13.45 -10.49
C LEU A 6 -6.11 13.62 -8.99
N LEU A 7 -5.00 14.30 -8.63
CA LEU A 7 -4.69 14.67 -7.25
C LEU A 7 -5.77 15.56 -6.63
N LYS A 8 -6.20 16.62 -7.34
CA LYS A 8 -7.27 17.49 -6.88
C LYS A 8 -8.59 16.75 -6.67
N LYS A 9 -8.93 15.84 -7.59
CA LYS A 9 -10.13 14.99 -7.50
C LYS A 9 -10.07 14.10 -6.26
N THR A 10 -8.93 13.44 -6.03
CA THR A 10 -8.73 12.55 -4.86
C THR A 10 -8.75 13.33 -3.56
N GLN A 11 -8.06 14.47 -3.49
CA GLN A 11 -8.08 15.33 -2.30
C GLN A 11 -9.49 15.84 -2.00
N GLY A 12 -10.27 16.24 -3.02
CA GLY A 12 -11.66 16.65 -2.87
C GLY A 12 -12.58 15.58 -2.30
N ALA A 13 -12.24 14.29 -2.50
CA ALA A 13 -12.99 13.17 -1.96
C ALA A 13 -12.73 12.94 -0.45
N TRP A 14 -11.68 13.52 0.14
CA TRP A 14 -11.31 13.27 1.54
C TRP A 14 -12.44 13.61 2.53
N GLY A 15 -13.23 14.66 2.25
CA GLY A 15 -14.38 15.04 3.07
C GLY A 15 -15.40 13.92 3.27
N SER A 16 -15.53 12.99 2.31
CA SER A 16 -16.45 11.85 2.38
C SER A 16 -15.92 10.67 3.21
N LEU A 17 -14.64 10.67 3.59
CA LEU A 17 -13.97 9.57 4.31
C LEU A 17 -13.57 9.96 5.73
N ARG A 18 -12.99 11.15 5.92
CA ARG A 18 -12.33 11.57 7.17
C ARG A 18 -13.19 11.49 8.42
N ASN A 19 -14.51 11.65 8.26
CA ASN A 19 -15.49 11.69 9.35
C ASN A 19 -16.31 10.40 9.43
N LEU A 20 -15.97 9.35 8.66
CA LEU A 20 -16.68 8.07 8.75
C LEU A 20 -16.36 7.37 10.06
N GLU A 21 -17.41 6.85 10.70
CA GLU A 21 -17.29 5.95 11.84
C GLU A 21 -16.56 4.64 11.43
N PRO A 22 -15.91 3.96 12.40
CA PRO A 22 -15.14 2.74 12.13
C PRO A 22 -15.92 1.68 11.35
N GLU A 23 -17.20 1.48 11.68
CA GLU A 23 -18.08 0.49 11.05
C GLU A 23 -18.35 0.85 9.57
N ALA A 24 -18.47 2.13 9.25
CA ALA A 24 -18.65 2.58 7.87
C ALA A 24 -17.39 2.35 7.04
N LYS A 25 -16.21 2.65 7.57
CA LYS A 25 -14.93 2.33 6.93
C LYS A 25 -14.76 0.83 6.71
N ASN A 26 -15.12 0.03 7.71
CA ASN A 26 -15.06 -1.44 7.62
C ASN A 26 -15.99 -1.98 6.52
N ARG A 27 -17.22 -1.44 6.38
CA ARG A 27 -18.11 -1.82 5.29
C ARG A 27 -17.51 -1.52 3.91
N LEU A 28 -16.85 -0.36 3.73
CA LEU A 28 -16.16 -0.06 2.48
C LEU A 28 -15.05 -1.08 2.20
N LEU A 29 -14.22 -1.39 3.18
CA LEU A 29 -13.11 -2.35 3.05
C LEU A 29 -13.63 -3.76 2.71
N LEU A 30 -14.67 -4.24 3.38
CA LEU A 30 -15.25 -5.56 3.09
C LEU A 30 -15.82 -5.61 1.68
N ALA A 31 -16.53 -4.57 1.23
CA ALA A 31 -17.03 -4.48 -0.14
C ALA A 31 -15.90 -4.40 -1.18
N MET A 32 -14.78 -3.74 -0.87
CA MET A 32 -13.58 -3.76 -1.72
C MET A 32 -13.02 -5.19 -1.86
N ALA A 33 -12.94 -5.96 -0.76
CA ALA A 33 -12.47 -7.34 -0.79
C ALA A 33 -13.37 -8.24 -1.65
N ASP A 34 -14.67 -8.16 -1.46
CA ASP A 34 -15.65 -8.97 -2.21
C ASP A 34 -15.65 -8.58 -3.70
N SER A 35 -15.52 -7.29 -4.01
CA SER A 35 -15.40 -6.80 -5.38
C SER A 35 -14.11 -7.27 -6.04
N LEU A 36 -12.99 -7.36 -5.32
CA LEU A 36 -11.73 -7.86 -5.84
C LEU A 36 -11.84 -9.34 -6.27
N GLU A 37 -12.50 -10.16 -5.49
CA GLU A 37 -12.76 -11.57 -5.83
C GLU A 37 -13.69 -11.71 -7.02
N SER A 38 -14.78 -10.94 -7.07
CA SER A 38 -15.75 -10.98 -8.17
C SER A 38 -15.15 -10.51 -9.51
N HIS A 39 -14.19 -9.60 -9.50
CA HIS A 39 -13.46 -9.11 -10.69
C HIS A 39 -12.16 -9.88 -10.96
N SER A 40 -11.90 -10.99 -10.26
CA SER A 40 -10.65 -11.75 -10.39
C SER A 40 -10.33 -12.16 -11.84
N GLY A 41 -11.34 -12.51 -12.63
CA GLY A 41 -11.17 -12.87 -14.04
C GLY A 41 -10.59 -11.75 -14.89
N GLU A 42 -11.09 -10.52 -14.74
CA GLU A 42 -10.56 -9.34 -15.44
C GLU A 42 -9.14 -9.00 -14.97
N ILE A 43 -8.90 -9.00 -13.66
CA ILE A 43 -7.58 -8.76 -13.07
C ILE A 43 -6.56 -9.74 -13.62
N LEU A 44 -6.88 -11.04 -13.67
CA LEU A 44 -6.00 -12.08 -14.19
C LEU A 44 -5.75 -11.93 -15.70
N THR A 45 -6.74 -11.51 -16.46
CA THR A 45 -6.59 -11.25 -17.90
C THR A 45 -5.61 -10.09 -18.13
N ARG A 46 -5.72 -8.99 -17.38
CA ARG A 46 -4.79 -7.87 -17.46
C ARG A 46 -3.39 -8.25 -16.99
N ASN A 47 -3.30 -9.06 -15.93
CA ASN A 47 -2.02 -9.56 -15.43
C ASN A 47 -1.31 -10.46 -16.44
N ALA A 48 -2.02 -11.33 -17.16
CA ALA A 48 -1.44 -12.16 -18.21
C ALA A 48 -0.84 -11.31 -19.35
N ALA A 49 -1.49 -10.20 -19.71
CA ALA A 49 -0.96 -9.25 -20.70
C ALA A 49 0.31 -8.55 -20.17
N ASP A 50 0.30 -8.07 -18.92
CA ASP A 50 1.47 -7.45 -18.27
C ASP A 50 2.63 -8.44 -18.19
N MET A 51 2.39 -9.70 -17.80
CA MET A 51 3.39 -10.78 -17.76
C MET A 51 4.01 -11.03 -19.13
N THR A 52 3.19 -11.09 -20.18
CA THR A 52 3.67 -11.30 -21.57
C THR A 52 4.56 -10.14 -22.00
N ALA A 53 4.16 -8.91 -21.73
CA ALA A 53 4.92 -7.71 -22.07
C ALA A 53 6.23 -7.57 -21.28
N ALA A 54 6.27 -8.08 -20.05
CA ALA A 54 7.44 -8.00 -19.17
C ALA A 54 8.47 -9.12 -19.42
N LYS A 55 8.06 -10.24 -20.01
CA LYS A 55 8.92 -11.41 -20.27
C LYS A 55 10.17 -11.02 -21.08
N GLY A 56 11.34 -11.38 -20.56
CA GLY A 56 12.65 -11.04 -21.15
C GLY A 56 13.10 -9.60 -20.95
N ARG A 57 12.31 -8.76 -20.26
CA ARG A 57 12.66 -7.35 -19.95
C ARG A 57 12.98 -7.13 -18.48
N ILE A 58 12.48 -8.01 -17.61
CA ILE A 58 12.73 -8.01 -16.16
C ILE A 58 13.24 -9.38 -15.75
N SER A 59 13.87 -9.46 -14.56
CA SER A 59 14.37 -10.72 -14.04
C SER A 59 13.24 -11.69 -13.65
N ASP A 60 13.53 -12.99 -13.59
CA ASP A 60 12.56 -14.02 -13.21
C ASP A 60 11.99 -13.78 -11.81
N VAL A 61 12.80 -13.25 -10.89
CA VAL A 61 12.37 -12.82 -9.55
C VAL A 61 11.32 -11.72 -9.62
N MET A 62 11.50 -10.75 -10.53
CA MET A 62 10.51 -9.69 -10.72
C MET A 62 9.27 -10.19 -11.46
N LEU A 63 9.41 -11.15 -12.36
CA LEU A 63 8.27 -11.83 -13.00
C LEU A 63 7.43 -12.59 -11.98
N ASP A 64 8.04 -13.34 -11.04
CA ASP A 64 7.29 -14.00 -9.96
C ASP A 64 6.53 -12.99 -9.08
N ARG A 65 7.15 -11.84 -8.80
CA ARG A 65 6.49 -10.77 -8.03
C ARG A 65 5.32 -10.11 -8.77
N LEU A 66 5.41 -10.04 -10.10
CA LEU A 66 4.36 -9.48 -10.95
C LEU A 66 3.18 -10.44 -11.12
N LYS A 67 3.45 -11.74 -11.14
CA LYS A 67 2.45 -12.77 -11.41
C LYS A 67 1.32 -12.77 -10.39
N LEU A 68 0.08 -12.78 -10.89
CA LEU A 68 -1.13 -13.08 -10.12
C LEU A 68 -1.73 -14.41 -10.59
N ASP A 69 -2.40 -15.07 -9.67
CA ASP A 69 -3.28 -16.22 -9.87
C ASP A 69 -4.49 -16.06 -8.94
N LYS A 70 -5.45 -16.97 -9.03
CA LYS A 70 -6.67 -16.92 -8.21
C LYS A 70 -6.35 -16.91 -6.71
N GLY A 71 -5.35 -17.70 -6.28
CA GLY A 71 -4.94 -17.75 -4.87
C GLY A 71 -4.34 -16.44 -4.39
N ARG A 72 -3.51 -15.80 -5.23
CA ARG A 72 -2.91 -14.49 -4.90
C ARG A 72 -3.97 -13.38 -4.86
N VAL A 73 -4.98 -13.41 -5.74
CA VAL A 73 -6.11 -12.45 -5.67
C VAL A 73 -6.95 -12.68 -4.43
N ALA A 74 -7.27 -13.92 -4.08
CA ALA A 74 -7.96 -14.25 -2.84
C ALA A 74 -7.17 -13.78 -1.60
N ALA A 75 -5.85 -14.01 -1.57
CA ALA A 75 -4.99 -13.53 -0.49
C ALA A 75 -4.97 -12.00 -0.38
N MET A 76 -5.09 -11.26 -1.49
CA MET A 76 -5.25 -9.79 -1.47
C MET A 76 -6.58 -9.40 -0.82
N ALA A 77 -7.68 -10.07 -1.15
CA ALA A 77 -8.99 -9.84 -0.54
C ALA A 77 -8.97 -10.15 0.98
N ASP A 78 -8.34 -11.26 1.36
CA ASP A 78 -8.15 -11.61 2.78
C ASP A 78 -7.29 -10.59 3.53
N GLY A 79 -6.27 -10.03 2.87
CA GLY A 79 -5.48 -8.93 3.40
C GLY A 79 -6.33 -7.69 3.71
N ILE A 80 -7.25 -7.33 2.81
CA ILE A 80 -8.20 -6.22 3.05
C ILE A 80 -9.14 -6.55 4.24
N ARG A 81 -9.66 -7.78 4.31
CA ARG A 81 -10.51 -8.23 5.44
C ARG A 81 -9.75 -8.18 6.76
N ALA A 82 -8.48 -8.59 6.77
CA ALA A 82 -7.62 -8.48 7.95
C ALA A 82 -7.42 -7.02 8.38
N VAL A 83 -7.22 -6.10 7.44
CA VAL A 83 -7.14 -4.65 7.73
C VAL A 83 -8.47 -4.12 8.28
N ALA A 84 -9.61 -4.56 7.74
CA ALA A 84 -10.93 -4.18 8.27
C ALA A 84 -11.11 -4.59 9.74
N ALA A 85 -10.57 -5.75 10.14
CA ALA A 85 -10.64 -6.27 11.52
C ALA A 85 -9.71 -5.54 12.51
N LEU A 86 -8.73 -4.77 12.05
CA LEU A 86 -7.85 -4.02 12.94
C LEU A 86 -8.62 -2.93 13.71
N PRO A 87 -8.18 -2.57 14.92
CA PRO A 87 -8.69 -1.40 15.62
C PRO A 87 -8.54 -0.14 14.76
N ASP A 88 -9.54 0.74 14.83
CA ASP A 88 -9.46 2.02 14.11
C ASP A 88 -8.40 2.93 14.77
N PRO A 89 -7.42 3.44 14.01
CA PRO A 89 -6.43 4.35 14.57
C PRO A 89 -6.95 5.77 14.78
N VAL A 90 -8.01 6.17 14.07
CA VAL A 90 -8.55 7.53 14.11
C VAL A 90 -9.31 7.75 15.42
N GLY A 91 -9.06 8.87 16.08
CA GLY A 91 -9.68 9.19 17.37
C GLY A 91 -9.01 8.56 18.59
N ARG A 92 -7.99 7.71 18.40
CA ARG A 92 -7.26 7.10 19.52
C ARG A 92 -6.57 8.17 20.37
N VAL A 93 -6.85 8.19 21.68
CA VAL A 93 -6.17 9.06 22.63
C VAL A 93 -4.80 8.49 22.96
N LEU A 94 -3.74 9.23 22.65
CA LEU A 94 -2.36 8.85 22.90
C LEU A 94 -1.85 9.33 24.26
N ALA A 95 -2.38 10.47 24.74
CA ALA A 95 -2.06 11.03 26.05
C ALA A 95 -3.20 11.96 26.50
N GLU A 96 -3.39 12.03 27.81
CA GLU A 96 -4.34 12.96 28.45
C GLU A 96 -3.64 13.68 29.61
N PHE A 97 -3.86 14.98 29.72
CA PHE A 97 -3.26 15.82 30.75
C PHE A 97 -4.32 16.70 31.39
N HIS A 98 -4.40 16.70 32.72
CA HIS A 98 -5.24 17.60 33.48
C HIS A 98 -4.42 18.81 33.96
N ARG A 99 -4.98 19.99 33.81
CA ARG A 99 -4.36 21.24 34.26
C ARG A 99 -5.00 21.75 35.55
N PRO A 100 -4.26 22.55 36.37
CA PRO A 100 -4.80 23.09 37.62
C PRO A 100 -6.06 23.95 37.47
N ASN A 101 -6.27 24.53 36.29
CA ASN A 101 -7.45 25.33 35.95
C ASN A 101 -8.67 24.49 35.53
N GLY A 102 -8.61 23.14 35.66
CA GLY A 102 -9.69 22.23 35.29
C GLY A 102 -9.73 21.81 33.80
N MET A 103 -8.82 22.33 32.96
CA MET A 103 -8.77 21.99 31.54
C MET A 103 -8.17 20.58 31.34
N THR A 104 -8.81 19.78 30.48
CA THR A 104 -8.28 18.49 30.02
C THR A 104 -7.76 18.63 28.60
N ILE A 105 -6.49 18.30 28.38
CA ILE A 105 -5.81 18.30 27.07
C ILE A 105 -5.63 16.84 26.64
N ARG A 106 -6.11 16.51 25.42
CA ARG A 106 -5.95 15.17 24.84
C ARG A 106 -5.10 15.27 23.56
N LYS A 107 -4.10 14.39 23.47
CA LYS A 107 -3.37 14.14 22.21
C LYS A 107 -4.09 12.99 21.48
N VAL A 108 -4.69 13.29 20.33
CA VAL A 108 -5.54 12.35 19.57
C VAL A 108 -4.94 12.10 18.21
N GLN A 109 -4.99 10.84 17.71
CA GLN A 109 -4.63 10.49 16.35
C GLN A 109 -5.69 10.99 15.36
N VAL A 110 -5.24 11.62 14.26
CA VAL A 110 -6.09 12.13 13.18
C VAL A 110 -5.56 11.67 11.82
N PRO A 111 -6.40 11.58 10.78
CA PRO A 111 -5.92 11.32 9.42
C PRO A 111 -5.00 12.44 8.93
N LEU A 112 -4.09 12.08 8.04
CA LEU A 112 -3.15 13.02 7.41
C LEU A 112 -3.80 13.83 6.27
N GLY A 113 -4.59 13.14 5.44
CA GLY A 113 -5.21 13.71 4.24
C GLY A 113 -5.01 12.82 3.02
N LEU A 114 -4.30 13.30 1.99
CA LEU A 114 -3.96 12.53 0.82
C LEU A 114 -2.58 11.87 0.98
N VAL A 115 -2.58 10.54 0.96
CA VAL A 115 -1.36 9.73 0.97
C VAL A 115 -1.07 9.25 -0.45
N ALA A 116 0.08 9.67 -1.00
CA ALA A 116 0.57 9.19 -2.29
C ALA A 116 1.56 8.04 -2.07
N ILE A 117 1.38 6.95 -2.84
CA ILE A 117 2.22 5.76 -2.72
C ILE A 117 2.80 5.42 -4.10
N ILE A 118 4.13 5.54 -4.22
CA ILE A 118 4.86 5.17 -5.43
C ILE A 118 5.49 3.81 -5.19
N TYR A 119 5.15 2.82 -6.04
CA TYR A 119 5.63 1.45 -5.84
C TYR A 119 6.05 0.79 -7.16
N GLU A 120 6.91 -0.22 -7.05
CA GLU A 120 7.39 -1.01 -8.16
C GLU A 120 6.43 -2.17 -8.49
N SER A 121 6.82 -3.04 -9.40
CA SER A 121 6.07 -4.13 -10.04
C SER A 121 5.51 -5.19 -9.07
N ARG A 122 4.64 -4.79 -8.14
CA ARG A 122 3.96 -5.67 -7.17
C ARG A 122 2.46 -5.34 -7.13
N PRO A 123 1.63 -6.04 -7.92
CA PRO A 123 0.20 -5.73 -7.99
C PRO A 123 -0.53 -5.77 -6.64
N ASN A 124 -0.14 -6.66 -5.72
CA ASN A 124 -0.73 -6.76 -4.38
C ASN A 124 -0.56 -5.49 -3.54
N VAL A 125 0.53 -4.72 -3.75
CA VAL A 125 0.72 -3.44 -3.04
C VAL A 125 -0.43 -2.48 -3.31
N THR A 126 -1.07 -2.57 -4.47
CA THR A 126 -2.22 -1.74 -4.84
C THR A 126 -3.37 -1.88 -3.85
N SER A 127 -3.75 -3.12 -3.52
CA SER A 127 -4.84 -3.40 -2.57
C SER A 127 -4.43 -3.12 -1.12
N ASP A 128 -3.22 -3.52 -0.73
CA ASP A 128 -2.72 -3.34 0.63
C ASP A 128 -2.62 -1.85 0.98
N ALA A 129 -2.05 -1.05 0.07
CA ALA A 129 -1.90 0.38 0.23
C ALA A 129 -3.26 1.10 0.33
N ALA A 130 -4.20 0.77 -0.56
CA ALA A 130 -5.54 1.34 -0.54
C ALA A 130 -6.27 1.00 0.77
N ALA A 131 -6.22 -0.27 1.22
CA ALA A 131 -6.90 -0.70 2.44
C ALA A 131 -6.37 0.01 3.69
N LEU A 132 -5.05 0.04 3.87
CA LEU A 132 -4.41 0.69 5.02
C LEU A 132 -4.68 2.20 5.05
N THR A 133 -4.65 2.83 3.88
CA THR A 133 -4.90 4.27 3.75
C THR A 133 -6.34 4.60 4.10
N ILE A 134 -7.32 3.87 3.57
CA ILE A 134 -8.76 4.06 3.88
C ILE A 134 -9.04 3.76 5.35
N LYS A 135 -8.50 2.67 5.92
CA LYS A 135 -8.70 2.32 7.34
C LYS A 135 -8.23 3.45 8.25
N SER A 136 -7.14 4.11 7.90
CA SER A 136 -6.60 5.25 8.65
C SER A 136 -7.25 6.60 8.31
N GLY A 137 -8.34 6.61 7.55
CA GLY A 137 -9.13 7.81 7.25
C GLY A 137 -8.50 8.74 6.20
N ASN A 138 -7.54 8.24 5.42
CA ASN A 138 -6.84 8.99 4.39
C ASN A 138 -7.32 8.59 2.99
N VAL A 139 -7.27 9.51 2.03
CA VAL A 139 -7.47 9.18 0.61
C VAL A 139 -6.15 8.76 -0.02
N CYS A 140 -6.25 7.88 -1.03
CA CYS A 140 -5.10 7.16 -1.58
C CYS A 140 -4.85 7.53 -3.03
N MET A 141 -3.64 8.02 -3.34
CA MET A 141 -3.15 8.17 -4.70
C MET A 141 -2.05 7.15 -4.95
N LEU A 142 -2.29 6.27 -5.91
CA LEU A 142 -1.38 5.18 -6.27
C LEU A 142 -0.60 5.49 -7.54
N ARG A 143 0.66 5.09 -7.59
CA ARG A 143 1.48 5.11 -8.79
C ARG A 143 2.34 3.85 -8.84
N GLY A 144 1.88 2.87 -9.64
CA GLY A 144 2.58 1.59 -9.84
C GLY A 144 3.69 1.66 -10.88
N GLY A 145 4.55 0.64 -10.90
CA GLY A 145 5.53 0.43 -11.96
C GLY A 145 4.86 0.15 -13.30
N LYS A 146 5.52 0.54 -14.40
CA LYS A 146 5.00 0.38 -15.77
C LYS A 146 4.71 -1.07 -16.15
N GLU A 147 5.47 -2.00 -15.57
CA GLU A 147 5.36 -3.44 -15.84
C GLU A 147 4.07 -4.05 -15.30
N ALA A 148 3.45 -3.41 -14.27
CA ALA A 148 2.22 -3.86 -13.61
C ALA A 148 1.03 -2.93 -13.88
N ALA A 149 1.15 -2.01 -14.83
CA ALA A 149 0.18 -0.93 -14.99
C ALA A 149 -1.23 -1.42 -15.36
N GLY A 150 -1.34 -2.46 -16.18
CA GLY A 150 -2.62 -3.10 -16.54
C GLY A 150 -3.29 -3.75 -15.32
N SER A 151 -2.52 -4.55 -14.60
CA SER A 151 -2.98 -5.24 -13.37
C SER A 151 -3.40 -4.23 -12.30
N ALA A 152 -2.57 -3.21 -12.03
CA ALA A 152 -2.84 -2.21 -11.01
C ALA A 152 -4.12 -1.40 -11.31
N ARG A 153 -4.34 -1.03 -12.58
CA ARG A 153 -5.59 -0.35 -12.99
C ARG A 153 -6.82 -1.23 -12.81
N ALA A 154 -6.74 -2.52 -13.16
CA ALA A 154 -7.85 -3.46 -12.96
C ALA A 154 -8.17 -3.65 -11.48
N ILE A 155 -7.15 -3.75 -10.63
CA ILE A 155 -7.32 -3.83 -9.18
C ILE A 155 -8.01 -2.56 -8.66
N VAL A 156 -7.52 -1.37 -9.01
CA VAL A 156 -8.15 -0.11 -8.56
C VAL A 156 -9.58 0.01 -9.06
N ALA A 157 -9.87 -0.40 -10.28
CA ALA A 157 -11.25 -0.42 -10.82
C ALA A 157 -12.16 -1.31 -9.97
N ALA A 158 -11.70 -2.52 -9.61
CA ALA A 158 -12.44 -3.42 -8.73
C ALA A 158 -12.65 -2.81 -7.33
N LEU A 159 -11.60 -2.21 -6.72
CA LEU A 159 -11.72 -1.55 -5.42
C LEU A 159 -12.74 -0.40 -5.45
N LYS A 160 -12.71 0.43 -6.50
CA LYS A 160 -13.66 1.53 -6.69
C LYS A 160 -15.09 1.03 -6.84
N ALA A 161 -15.31 -0.04 -7.61
CA ALA A 161 -16.63 -0.66 -7.76
C ALA A 161 -17.17 -1.16 -6.40
N GLY A 162 -16.32 -1.76 -5.56
CA GLY A 162 -16.69 -2.16 -4.20
C GLY A 162 -17.06 -0.97 -3.30
N ILE A 163 -16.27 0.10 -3.34
CA ILE A 163 -16.54 1.33 -2.59
C ILE A 163 -17.90 1.92 -3.01
N GLU A 164 -18.16 2.01 -4.31
CA GLU A 164 -19.40 2.55 -4.86
C GLU A 164 -20.61 1.68 -4.49
N ALA A 165 -20.49 0.35 -4.59
CA ALA A 165 -21.53 -0.60 -4.20
C ALA A 165 -21.89 -0.48 -2.70
N ALA A 166 -20.93 -0.11 -1.85
CA ALA A 166 -21.17 0.15 -0.43
C ALA A 166 -21.66 1.59 -0.13
N GLY A 167 -21.95 2.40 -1.15
CA GLY A 167 -22.41 3.78 -1.03
C GLY A 167 -21.31 4.79 -0.71
N GLY A 168 -20.03 4.41 -0.86
CA GLY A 168 -18.90 5.29 -0.66
C GLY A 168 -18.53 6.09 -1.91
N ASN A 169 -17.68 7.10 -1.75
CA ASN A 169 -17.13 7.86 -2.87
C ASN A 169 -15.94 7.10 -3.48
N PRO A 170 -16.04 6.60 -4.75
CA PRO A 170 -14.94 5.84 -5.36
C PRO A 170 -13.66 6.65 -5.59
N ASP A 171 -13.72 7.97 -5.50
CA ASP A 171 -12.55 8.82 -5.70
C ASP A 171 -11.64 8.95 -4.47
N ILE A 172 -11.96 8.26 -3.36
CA ILE A 172 -11.05 8.11 -2.22
C ILE A 172 -9.82 7.23 -2.55
N VAL A 173 -9.87 6.47 -3.65
CA VAL A 173 -8.73 5.71 -4.20
C VAL A 173 -8.61 6.00 -5.68
N ASN A 174 -7.44 6.46 -6.11
CA ASN A 174 -7.12 6.65 -7.51
C ASN A 174 -5.71 6.14 -7.84
N ILE A 175 -5.47 5.87 -9.13
CA ILE A 175 -4.17 5.46 -9.64
C ILE A 175 -3.78 6.35 -10.82
N VAL A 176 -2.53 6.82 -10.82
CA VAL A 176 -1.96 7.57 -11.94
C VAL A 176 -1.77 6.63 -13.13
N GLU A 177 -2.38 6.96 -14.27
CA GLU A 177 -2.29 6.15 -15.48
C GLU A 177 -0.99 6.35 -16.26
N ASP A 178 -0.43 7.57 -16.17
CA ASP A 178 0.86 7.90 -16.76
C ASP A 178 1.99 7.21 -15.99
N THR A 179 2.72 6.33 -16.67
CA THR A 179 3.85 5.58 -16.09
C THR A 179 5.20 6.25 -16.34
N SER A 180 5.22 7.47 -16.88
CA SER A 180 6.45 8.24 -17.11
C SER A 180 7.11 8.66 -15.79
N ARG A 181 8.38 9.05 -15.84
CA ARG A 181 9.06 9.62 -14.67
C ARG A 181 8.46 10.96 -14.23
N GLN A 182 7.86 11.70 -15.18
CA GLN A 182 7.23 12.98 -14.87
C GLN A 182 6.07 12.81 -13.89
N SER A 183 5.24 11.79 -14.06
CA SER A 183 4.12 11.52 -13.14
C SER A 183 4.57 11.22 -11.70
N ALA A 184 5.74 10.59 -11.52
CA ALA A 184 6.32 10.40 -10.20
C ALA A 184 6.82 11.72 -9.61
N ASN A 185 7.47 12.56 -10.44
CA ASN A 185 7.89 13.91 -10.05
C ASN A 185 6.70 14.78 -9.63
N ASP A 186 5.60 14.73 -10.39
CA ASP A 186 4.38 15.46 -10.07
C ASP A 186 3.87 15.11 -8.66
N LEU A 187 3.92 13.82 -8.28
CA LEU A 187 3.53 13.38 -6.93
C LEU A 187 4.51 13.86 -5.86
N MET A 188 5.82 13.78 -6.14
CA MET A 188 6.87 14.19 -5.21
C MET A 188 6.85 15.70 -4.91
N THR A 189 6.37 16.50 -5.86
CA THR A 189 6.41 17.97 -5.77
C THR A 189 5.05 18.64 -5.60
N ALA A 190 3.97 17.85 -5.42
CA ALA A 190 2.61 18.36 -5.27
C ALA A 190 2.32 18.91 -3.86
N ALA A 191 3.14 19.85 -3.39
CA ALA A 191 2.95 20.51 -2.11
C ALA A 191 1.56 21.16 -2.02
N GLY A 192 0.87 20.99 -0.89
CA GLY A 192 -0.49 21.45 -0.66
C GLY A 192 -1.59 20.54 -1.24
N LEU A 193 -1.25 19.50 -2.00
CA LEU A 193 -2.17 18.46 -2.48
C LEU A 193 -1.85 17.09 -1.87
N VAL A 194 -0.57 16.74 -1.75
CA VAL A 194 -0.10 15.51 -1.13
C VAL A 194 0.40 15.82 0.27
N ASP A 195 -0.18 15.16 1.28
CA ASP A 195 0.17 15.33 2.69
C ASP A 195 1.28 14.38 3.12
N LEU A 196 1.39 13.22 2.45
CA LEU A 196 2.44 12.23 2.71
C LEU A 196 2.74 11.42 1.45
N LEU A 197 4.04 11.24 1.16
CA LEU A 197 4.55 10.33 0.14
C LEU A 197 5.19 9.10 0.79
N ILE A 198 4.84 7.91 0.29
CA ILE A 198 5.41 6.64 0.73
C ILE A 198 5.99 5.89 -0.48
N PRO A 199 7.32 5.89 -0.68
CA PRO A 199 7.96 5.07 -1.69
C PRO A 199 8.07 3.60 -1.22
N ARG A 200 7.73 2.66 -2.11
CA ARG A 200 7.79 1.20 -1.88
C ARG A 200 8.50 0.51 -3.04
N GLY A 201 9.81 0.37 -2.96
CA GLY A 201 10.60 -0.24 -4.04
C GLY A 201 12.06 -0.39 -3.67
N GLY A 202 12.92 -0.53 -4.67
CA GLY A 202 14.36 -0.63 -4.49
C GLY A 202 15.01 0.68 -4.06
N ALA A 203 16.27 0.60 -3.63
CA ALA A 203 17.04 1.74 -3.10
C ALA A 203 17.07 2.95 -4.06
N GLY A 204 17.06 2.70 -5.39
CA GLY A 204 17.05 3.77 -6.39
C GLY A 204 15.78 4.61 -6.38
N LEU A 205 14.60 3.96 -6.24
CA LEU A 205 13.33 4.68 -6.12
C LEU A 205 13.27 5.46 -4.81
N ILE A 206 13.65 4.83 -3.71
CA ILE A 206 13.63 5.46 -2.38
C ILE A 206 14.52 6.69 -2.38
N ARG A 207 15.77 6.57 -2.86
CA ARG A 207 16.70 7.70 -2.98
C ARG A 207 16.14 8.81 -3.85
N ALA A 208 15.57 8.50 -5.02
CA ALA A 208 14.99 9.50 -5.90
C ALA A 208 13.83 10.26 -5.22
N CYS A 209 13.00 9.59 -4.41
CA CYS A 209 11.95 10.25 -3.65
C CYS A 209 12.53 11.15 -2.56
N VAL A 210 13.53 10.68 -1.79
CA VAL A 210 14.14 11.47 -0.71
C VAL A 210 14.85 12.72 -1.24
N GLU A 211 15.57 12.59 -2.36
CA GLU A 211 16.34 13.70 -2.94
C GLU A 211 15.46 14.74 -3.66
N ASN A 212 14.28 14.34 -4.18
CA ASN A 212 13.48 15.21 -5.04
C ASN A 212 12.11 15.59 -4.46
N ALA A 213 11.65 14.93 -3.37
CA ALA A 213 10.35 15.28 -2.81
C ALA A 213 10.38 16.61 -2.07
N THR A 214 9.42 17.47 -2.37
CA THR A 214 9.11 18.69 -1.61
C THR A 214 7.92 18.48 -0.67
N VAL A 215 7.27 17.33 -0.74
CA VAL A 215 6.23 16.87 0.18
C VAL A 215 6.83 15.99 1.28
N PRO A 216 6.21 15.88 2.46
CA PRO A 216 6.64 14.95 3.49
C PRO A 216 6.76 13.53 2.94
N CYS A 217 7.90 12.87 3.20
CA CYS A 217 8.19 11.53 2.70
C CYS A 217 8.59 10.61 3.86
N ILE A 218 7.99 9.43 3.94
CA ILE A 218 8.42 8.37 4.87
C ILE A 218 9.12 7.30 4.06
N GLU A 219 10.43 7.16 4.30
CA GLU A 219 11.25 6.16 3.64
C GLU A 219 11.51 4.94 4.52
N THR A 220 11.84 3.82 3.87
CA THR A 220 12.37 2.63 4.52
C THR A 220 13.80 2.40 4.04
N GLY A 221 14.71 2.08 4.96
CA GLY A 221 16.06 1.67 4.61
C GLY A 221 16.12 0.26 4.00
N THR A 222 17.32 -0.14 3.56
CA THR A 222 17.61 -1.53 3.19
C THR A 222 17.63 -2.39 4.46
N GLY A 223 16.76 -3.40 4.51
CA GLY A 223 16.80 -4.39 5.60
C GLY A 223 17.89 -5.42 5.33
N ILE A 224 18.65 -5.77 6.36
CA ILE A 224 19.55 -6.93 6.39
C ILE A 224 19.09 -7.79 7.56
N CYS A 225 18.51 -8.95 7.27
CA CYS A 225 17.96 -9.83 8.28
C CYS A 225 19.05 -10.71 8.89
N HIS A 226 19.12 -10.75 10.22
CA HIS A 226 20.11 -11.47 10.96
C HIS A 226 19.47 -12.56 11.82
N VAL A 227 20.10 -13.71 11.89
CA VAL A 227 19.84 -14.74 12.89
C VAL A 227 21.06 -14.86 13.78
N TYR A 228 20.93 -14.53 15.06
CA TYR A 228 21.99 -14.71 16.05
C TYR A 228 21.78 -16.04 16.80
N VAL A 229 22.80 -16.90 16.74
CA VAL A 229 22.83 -18.18 17.45
C VAL A 229 23.76 -18.05 18.65
N ASP A 230 23.19 -17.97 19.84
CA ASP A 230 23.95 -17.91 21.09
C ASP A 230 24.62 -19.25 21.38
N LYS A 231 25.74 -19.21 22.14
CA LYS A 231 26.45 -20.43 22.58
C LYS A 231 25.63 -21.41 23.41
N THR A 232 24.50 -20.95 23.97
CA THR A 232 23.55 -21.76 24.75
C THR A 232 22.36 -22.25 23.93
N ALA A 233 22.31 -21.92 22.63
CA ALA A 233 21.21 -22.30 21.77
C ALA A 233 21.20 -23.81 21.47
N ASP A 234 19.99 -24.32 21.24
CA ASP A 234 19.77 -25.64 20.62
C ASP A 234 20.16 -25.57 19.14
N LEU A 235 21.30 -26.17 18.79
CA LEU A 235 21.85 -26.09 17.44
C LEU A 235 20.97 -26.76 16.38
N ASP A 236 20.33 -27.90 16.70
CA ASP A 236 19.46 -28.61 15.76
C ASP A 236 18.24 -27.73 15.38
N LYS A 237 17.66 -27.07 16.38
CA LYS A 237 16.59 -26.11 16.17
C LYS A 237 17.06 -24.87 15.39
N ALA A 238 18.24 -24.36 15.70
CA ALA A 238 18.83 -23.20 15.04
C ALA A 238 19.05 -23.48 13.53
N VAL A 239 19.60 -24.64 13.18
CA VAL A 239 19.78 -25.05 11.78
C VAL A 239 18.46 -25.06 11.03
N GLY A 240 17.40 -25.65 11.61
CA GLY A 240 16.07 -25.67 11.00
C GLY A 240 15.52 -24.25 10.71
N ILE A 241 15.70 -23.32 11.66
CA ILE A 241 15.26 -21.91 11.53
C ILE A 241 16.05 -21.21 10.42
N ILE A 242 17.39 -21.31 10.41
CA ILE A 242 18.27 -20.64 9.45
C ILE A 242 17.99 -21.14 8.02
N VAL A 243 17.93 -22.46 7.84
CA VAL A 243 17.65 -23.07 6.54
C VAL A 243 16.29 -22.58 6.02
N ASN A 244 15.24 -22.60 6.85
CA ASN A 244 13.93 -22.09 6.47
C ASN A 244 13.97 -20.60 6.13
N ALA A 245 14.59 -19.78 6.97
CA ALA A 245 14.67 -18.32 6.78
C ALA A 245 15.43 -17.94 5.49
N LYS A 246 16.45 -18.73 5.12
CA LYS A 246 17.24 -18.51 3.88
C LYS A 246 16.59 -19.04 2.63
N THR A 247 15.96 -20.21 2.67
CA THR A 247 15.58 -20.96 1.47
C THR A 247 14.09 -20.89 1.13
N SER A 248 13.25 -20.56 2.09
CA SER A 248 11.78 -20.53 1.92
C SER A 248 11.37 -19.55 0.81
N ARG A 249 11.91 -18.34 0.79
CA ARG A 249 11.70 -17.34 -0.26
C ARG A 249 12.85 -16.35 -0.30
N PRO A 250 13.99 -16.69 -0.91
CA PRO A 250 15.23 -15.92 -0.81
C PRO A 250 15.19 -14.53 -1.45
N SER A 251 14.15 -14.26 -2.26
CA SER A 251 13.99 -12.99 -2.99
C SER A 251 13.23 -11.90 -2.22
N VAL A 252 12.79 -12.18 -0.98
CA VAL A 252 12.05 -11.20 -0.17
C VAL A 252 12.95 -10.49 0.83
N CYS A 253 12.50 -9.29 1.25
CA CYS A 253 13.26 -8.42 2.14
C CYS A 253 13.42 -8.94 3.59
N ASN A 254 12.73 -10.02 3.95
CA ASN A 254 12.81 -10.68 5.25
C ASN A 254 13.46 -12.08 5.16
N ALA A 255 14.07 -12.42 4.04
CA ALA A 255 14.96 -13.59 3.97
C ALA A 255 16.22 -13.31 4.78
N GLU A 256 16.73 -14.32 5.44
CA GLU A 256 17.96 -14.21 6.25
C GLU A 256 19.17 -13.96 5.35
N GLU A 257 20.03 -13.03 5.74
CA GLU A 257 21.24 -12.66 5.01
C GLU A 257 22.51 -12.92 5.83
N VAL A 258 22.41 -12.83 7.15
CA VAL A 258 23.55 -12.95 8.07
C VAL A 258 23.19 -13.90 9.23
N CYS A 259 24.03 -14.91 9.43
CA CYS A 259 24.03 -15.77 10.60
C CYS A 259 25.26 -15.50 11.44
#